data_e6cdde309232e906f3b480f8f9dba05b
#
_entry.id   e6cdde309232e906f3b480f8f9dba05b
#
_cell.length_a   1.000
_cell.length_b   1.000
_cell.length_c   1.000
_cell.angle_alpha   90.00
_cell.angle_beta   90.00
_cell.angle_gamma   90.00
#
_symmetry.space_group_name_H-M   'P 1'
#
loop_
_entity.id
_entity.type
_entity.pdbx_description
1 polymer ?
#
loop_
_entity_poly.entity_id
_entity_poly.type
_entity_poly.pdbx_seq_one_letter_code
_entity_poly.pdbx_strand_id
1 'polypeptide(L)'
;MPANEYTLYNSPLTVLCRLALPMAVCAALAIVLLSEPPDSIPFAIIISGIIFLLAFFLLFIRALLDRRPQITLSPKGLFIHAKFSETPLDGTNKPRKRKEVFYMWRNLGSPKLDPRPYMLTLMANDLPEFPEAPPPLPDNATDEQAEAFLAEMGRYVDALEKDMQAIENKKFYSLSLSVMALPHGKRLPKILQSLIDAENEAERLAIIQKLQYKS
;
A
#
# COMPACT_ATOMS: atom_id res chain seq x y z
N MET A 1 -5.23 9.64 -17.59
CA MET A 1 -4.77 8.47 -16.82
C MET A 1 -4.94 7.27 -17.71
N PRO A 2 -4.02 6.31 -17.76
CA PRO A 2 -4.27 5.09 -18.49
C PRO A 2 -5.52 4.41 -17.93
N ALA A 3 -6.42 3.99 -18.81
CA ALA A 3 -7.73 3.42 -18.46
C ALA A 3 -7.67 2.14 -17.59
N ASN A 4 -6.47 1.65 -17.34
CA ASN A 4 -6.21 0.36 -16.71
C ASN A 4 -5.66 0.46 -15.27
N GLU A 5 -5.59 1.66 -14.70
CA GLU A 5 -5.04 1.89 -13.36
C GLU A 5 -5.99 2.72 -12.51
N TYR A 6 -6.07 2.40 -11.22
CA TYR A 6 -6.84 3.15 -10.24
C TYR A 6 -5.92 3.69 -9.14
N THR A 7 -5.76 5.01 -9.11
CA THR A 7 -4.87 5.66 -8.16
C THR A 7 -5.65 6.30 -7.02
N LEU A 8 -5.28 5.96 -5.81
CA LEU A 8 -5.83 6.51 -4.58
C LEU A 8 -4.98 7.68 -4.10
N TYR A 9 -5.62 8.81 -3.93
CA TYR A 9 -5.03 10.05 -3.39
C TYR A 9 -5.56 10.32 -1.99
N ASN A 10 -4.85 11.14 -1.24
CA ASN A 10 -5.39 11.67 0.00
C ASN A 10 -6.65 12.49 -0.30
N SER A 11 -7.72 12.22 0.45
CA SER A 11 -8.96 12.97 0.35
C SER A 11 -9.03 14.02 1.46
N PRO A 12 -9.07 15.33 1.12
CA PRO A 12 -9.21 16.39 2.11
C PRO A 12 -10.44 16.19 3.00
N LEU A 13 -11.57 15.78 2.40
CA LEU A 13 -12.80 15.51 3.13
C LEU A 13 -12.63 14.37 4.15
N THR A 14 -11.94 13.29 3.75
CA THR A 14 -11.67 12.17 4.65
C THR A 14 -10.78 12.58 5.81
N VAL A 15 -9.74 13.39 5.55
CA VAL A 15 -8.87 13.95 6.58
C VAL A 15 -9.68 14.82 7.55
N LEU A 16 -10.49 15.71 7.00
CA LEU A 16 -11.33 16.63 7.79
C LEU A 16 -12.32 15.88 8.67
N CYS A 17 -13.06 14.91 8.15
CA CYS A 17 -14.00 14.11 8.91
C CYS A 17 -13.33 13.30 10.04
N ARG A 18 -12.14 12.77 9.81
CA ARG A 18 -11.44 11.94 10.81
C ARG A 18 -10.72 12.74 11.87
N LEU A 19 -10.31 13.96 11.54
CA LEU A 19 -9.62 14.85 12.47
C LEU A 19 -10.56 15.87 13.12
N ALA A 20 -11.82 15.99 12.68
CA ALA A 20 -12.79 16.94 13.22
C ALA A 20 -12.98 16.78 14.74
N LEU A 21 -13.13 15.53 15.22
CA LEU A 21 -13.30 15.26 16.65
C LEU A 21 -12.06 15.63 17.49
N PRO A 22 -10.84 15.17 17.14
CA PRO A 22 -9.63 15.62 17.82
C PRO A 22 -9.45 17.14 17.80
N MET A 23 -9.78 17.79 16.68
CA MET A 23 -9.72 19.25 16.57
C MET A 23 -10.70 19.95 17.50
N ALA A 24 -11.94 19.45 17.59
CA ALA A 24 -12.94 19.99 18.51
C ALA A 24 -12.51 19.84 19.97
N VAL A 25 -11.94 18.70 20.35
CA VAL A 25 -11.41 18.47 21.70
C VAL A 25 -10.25 19.41 22.00
N CYS A 26 -9.31 19.57 21.06
CA CYS A 26 -8.20 20.52 21.21
C CYS A 26 -8.70 21.96 21.36
N ALA A 27 -9.69 22.37 20.56
CA ALA A 27 -10.28 23.71 20.66
C ALA A 27 -10.97 23.92 21.99
N ALA A 28 -11.75 22.96 22.50
CA ALA A 28 -12.39 23.01 23.78
C ALA A 28 -11.38 23.15 24.94
N LEU A 29 -10.31 22.35 24.91
CA LEU A 29 -9.22 22.45 25.88
C LEU A 29 -8.53 23.83 25.85
N ALA A 30 -8.30 24.38 24.65
CA ALA A 30 -7.73 25.71 24.51
C ALA A 30 -8.62 26.79 25.12
N ILE A 31 -9.95 26.71 24.90
CA ILE A 31 -10.91 27.63 25.49
C ILE A 31 -10.89 27.55 27.04
N VAL A 32 -10.88 26.32 27.59
CA VAL A 32 -10.81 26.15 29.06
C VAL A 32 -9.52 26.73 29.61
N LEU A 33 -8.36 26.44 28.99
CA LEU A 33 -7.06 26.97 29.42
C LEU A 33 -6.97 28.51 29.35
N LEU A 34 -7.65 29.13 28.40
CA LEU A 34 -7.66 30.57 28.23
C LEU A 34 -8.71 31.28 29.17
N SER A 35 -9.70 30.51 29.67
CA SER A 35 -10.76 31.02 30.54
C SER A 35 -10.37 31.01 32.03
N GLU A 36 -9.37 30.20 32.40
CA GLU A 36 -8.88 30.12 33.77
C GLU A 36 -8.00 31.32 34.10
N PRO A 37 -8.04 31.83 35.34
CA PRO A 37 -7.17 32.92 35.77
C PRO A 37 -5.69 32.47 35.69
N PRO A 38 -4.80 33.39 35.26
CA PRO A 38 -3.38 33.03 34.96
C PRO A 38 -2.62 32.51 36.20
N ASP A 39 -3.10 32.78 37.40
CA ASP A 39 -2.50 32.33 38.65
C ASP A 39 -2.81 30.87 38.98
N SER A 40 -3.80 30.26 38.36
CA SER A 40 -4.27 28.90 38.65
C SER A 40 -3.55 27.81 37.81
N ILE A 41 -2.95 28.17 36.70
CA ILE A 41 -2.32 27.21 35.79
C ILE A 41 -0.84 27.56 35.59
N PRO A 42 0.09 26.62 35.79
CA PRO A 42 1.50 26.87 35.55
C PRO A 42 1.72 27.30 34.06
N PHE A 43 2.40 28.42 33.86
CA PHE A 43 2.69 29.01 32.55
C PHE A 43 3.28 28.01 31.53
N ALA A 44 4.08 27.04 32.04
CA ALA A 44 4.63 25.95 31.23
C ALA A 44 3.56 25.06 30.57
N ILE A 45 2.41 24.83 31.25
CA ILE A 45 1.31 24.03 30.70
C ILE A 45 0.62 24.77 29.57
N ILE A 46 0.41 26.06 29.70
CA ILE A 46 -0.19 26.90 28.66
C ILE A 46 0.70 26.91 27.41
N ILE A 47 2.01 27.17 27.58
CA ILE A 47 2.96 27.15 26.44
C ILE A 47 3.00 25.77 25.78
N SER A 48 3.09 24.69 26.53
CA SER A 48 3.10 23.33 26.01
C SER A 48 1.83 23.01 25.22
N GLY A 49 0.66 23.44 25.71
CA GLY A 49 -0.62 23.31 25.03
C GLY A 49 -0.66 24.07 23.69
N ILE A 50 -0.18 25.30 23.68
CA ILE A 50 -0.10 26.12 22.45
C ILE A 50 0.83 25.49 21.41
N ILE A 51 2.02 25.01 21.82
CA ILE A 51 2.98 24.35 20.94
C ILE A 51 2.37 23.07 20.36
N PHE A 52 1.69 22.27 21.18
CA PHE A 52 1.01 21.05 20.74
C PHE A 52 -0.10 21.34 19.72
N LEU A 53 -0.94 22.35 19.98
CA LEU A 53 -2.00 22.78 19.06
C LEU A 53 -1.43 23.28 17.73
N LEU A 54 -0.37 24.07 17.78
CA LEU A 54 0.28 24.59 16.57
C LEU A 54 0.88 23.44 15.74
N ALA A 55 1.59 22.52 16.37
CA ALA A 55 2.17 21.36 15.72
C ALA A 55 1.08 20.47 15.09
N PHE A 56 -0.02 20.23 15.81
CA PHE A 56 -1.16 19.47 15.32
C PHE A 56 -1.82 20.15 14.11
N PHE A 57 -2.00 21.48 14.15
CA PHE A 57 -2.56 22.26 13.07
C PHE A 57 -1.68 22.25 11.81
N LEU A 58 -0.36 22.35 11.97
CA LEU A 58 0.59 22.24 10.85
C LEU A 58 0.55 20.85 10.21
N LEU A 59 0.47 19.77 11.00
CA LEU A 59 0.31 18.42 10.50
C LEU A 59 -1.01 18.23 9.74
N PHE A 60 -2.08 18.83 10.24
CA PHE A 60 -3.40 18.82 9.60
C PHE A 60 -3.37 19.53 8.24
N ILE A 61 -2.82 20.74 8.17
CA ILE A 61 -2.67 21.47 6.90
C ILE A 61 -1.84 20.66 5.92
N ARG A 62 -0.73 20.10 6.36
CA ARG A 62 0.12 19.26 5.52
C ARG A 62 -0.65 18.07 4.96
N ALA A 63 -1.47 17.39 5.78
CA ALA A 63 -2.27 16.27 5.33
C ALA A 63 -3.38 16.68 4.34
N LEU A 64 -3.96 17.87 4.50
CA LEU A 64 -4.94 18.44 3.57
C LEU A 64 -4.34 18.82 2.21
N LEU A 65 -3.12 19.34 2.22
CA LEU A 65 -2.42 19.80 1.02
C LEU A 65 -1.70 18.67 0.28
N ASP A 66 -1.51 17.51 0.92
CA ASP A 66 -0.81 16.38 0.28
C ASP A 66 -1.72 15.69 -0.74
N ARG A 67 -1.54 16.07 -2.00
CA ARG A 67 -2.23 15.51 -3.18
C ARG A 67 -1.41 14.45 -3.91
N ARG A 68 -0.38 13.91 -3.29
CA ARG A 68 0.46 12.89 -3.92
C ARG A 68 -0.31 11.57 -4.02
N PRO A 69 -0.08 10.80 -5.08
CA PRO A 69 -0.59 9.44 -5.14
C PRO A 69 -0.07 8.65 -3.93
N GLN A 70 -0.94 7.87 -3.32
CA GLN A 70 -0.57 7.04 -2.18
C GLN A 70 -0.43 5.58 -2.59
N ILE A 71 -1.40 5.10 -3.35
CA ILE A 71 -1.49 3.72 -3.81
C ILE A 71 -2.03 3.75 -5.23
N THR A 72 -1.43 2.97 -6.13
CA THR A 72 -1.96 2.68 -7.47
C THR A 72 -2.22 1.19 -7.59
N LEU A 73 -3.45 0.86 -7.98
CA LEU A 73 -3.90 -0.49 -8.29
C LEU A 73 -3.82 -0.68 -9.81
N SER A 74 -3.08 -1.67 -10.25
CA SER A 74 -2.98 -2.07 -11.66
C SER A 74 -3.35 -3.54 -11.83
N PRO A 75 -3.66 -4.05 -13.02
CA PRO A 75 -3.91 -5.48 -13.24
C PRO A 75 -2.72 -6.36 -12.86
N LYS A 76 -1.50 -5.84 -12.98
CA LYS A 76 -0.25 -6.55 -12.68
C LYS A 76 0.11 -6.56 -11.20
N GLY A 77 -0.27 -5.51 -10.43
CA GLY A 77 0.12 -5.41 -9.03
C GLY A 77 -0.27 -4.11 -8.36
N LEU A 78 0.23 -3.97 -7.15
CA LEU A 78 0.05 -2.85 -6.24
C LEU A 78 1.31 -1.98 -6.24
N PHE A 79 1.18 -0.70 -6.57
CA PHE A 79 2.24 0.28 -6.40
C PHE A 79 1.96 1.14 -5.17
N ILE A 80 2.87 1.14 -4.20
CA ILE A 80 2.79 1.94 -2.98
C ILE A 80 3.73 3.13 -3.12
N HIS A 81 3.18 4.33 -3.33
CA HIS A 81 3.94 5.57 -3.43
C HIS A 81 4.27 6.17 -2.06
N ALA A 82 3.36 5.97 -1.09
CA ALA A 82 3.49 6.47 0.27
C ALA A 82 4.66 5.82 1.02
N LYS A 83 5.11 6.47 2.09
CA LYS A 83 6.03 5.84 3.04
C LYS A 83 5.29 4.76 3.84
N PHE A 84 5.83 3.57 3.88
CA PHE A 84 5.33 2.45 4.66
C PHE A 84 6.45 1.75 5.43
N SER A 85 6.07 0.93 6.40
CA SER A 85 6.99 0.10 7.16
C SER A 85 6.96 -1.31 6.62
N GLU A 86 8.13 -1.86 6.32
CA GLU A 86 8.34 -3.25 5.95
C GLU A 86 9.05 -3.96 7.10
N THR A 87 8.39 -4.94 7.70
CA THR A 87 8.92 -5.69 8.84
C THR A 87 9.10 -7.15 8.43
N PRO A 88 10.34 -7.67 8.42
CA PRO A 88 10.58 -9.08 8.19
C PRO A 88 9.88 -9.95 9.24
N LEU A 89 9.28 -11.05 8.81
CA LEU A 89 8.54 -11.97 9.73
C LEU A 89 9.46 -13.00 10.40
N ASP A 90 10.71 -13.07 9.99
CA ASP A 90 11.75 -13.93 10.60
C ASP A 90 12.26 -13.42 11.96
N GLY A 91 11.85 -12.22 12.36
CA GLY A 91 12.23 -11.59 13.62
C GLY A 91 13.69 -11.10 13.68
N THR A 92 14.47 -11.31 12.62
CA THR A 92 15.93 -11.05 12.64
C THR A 92 16.29 -9.60 12.32
N ASN A 93 15.40 -8.85 11.67
CA ASN A 93 15.68 -7.50 11.18
C ASN A 93 14.71 -6.46 11.73
N LYS A 94 15.23 -5.23 11.92
CA LYS A 94 14.41 -4.08 12.32
C LYS A 94 13.48 -3.65 11.17
N PRO A 95 12.28 -3.09 11.47
CA PRO A 95 11.41 -2.52 10.50
C PRO A 95 12.12 -1.50 9.62
N ARG A 96 11.96 -1.61 8.30
CA ARG A 96 12.53 -0.69 7.31
C ARG A 96 11.44 0.22 6.76
N LYS A 97 11.75 1.50 6.62
CA LYS A 97 10.85 2.45 5.94
C LYS A 97 11.16 2.44 4.45
N ARG A 98 10.15 2.16 3.64
CA ARG A 98 10.23 2.18 2.18
C ARG A 98 9.22 3.15 1.57
N LYS A 99 9.39 3.50 0.31
CA LYS A 99 8.49 4.28 -0.53
C LYS A 99 8.67 3.86 -1.98
N GLU A 100 7.64 4.10 -2.80
CA GLU A 100 7.71 3.87 -4.25
C GLU A 100 8.11 2.43 -4.60
N VAL A 101 7.38 1.46 -4.06
CA VAL A 101 7.64 0.03 -4.28
C VAL A 101 6.45 -0.60 -4.96
N PHE A 102 6.74 -1.45 -5.95
CA PHE A 102 5.76 -2.27 -6.67
C PHE A 102 5.78 -3.70 -6.12
N TYR A 103 4.59 -4.26 -5.93
CA TYR A 103 4.38 -5.65 -5.54
C TYR A 103 3.40 -6.30 -6.51
N MET A 104 3.75 -7.46 -7.07
CA MET A 104 2.82 -8.26 -7.86
C MET A 104 1.72 -8.84 -6.96
N TRP A 105 0.51 -9.02 -7.49
CA TRP A 105 -0.61 -9.54 -6.71
C TRP A 105 -0.32 -10.91 -6.08
N ARG A 106 0.36 -11.80 -6.80
CA ARG A 106 0.76 -13.13 -6.30
C ARG A 106 1.70 -13.07 -5.08
N ASN A 107 2.40 -11.95 -4.91
CA ASN A 107 3.35 -11.74 -3.82
C ASN A 107 2.70 -11.10 -2.58
N LEU A 108 1.40 -10.81 -2.67
CA LEU A 108 0.63 -10.15 -1.60
C LEU A 108 -0.41 -11.09 -1.03
N GLY A 109 -0.69 -10.91 0.26
CA GLY A 109 -1.74 -11.67 0.94
C GLY A 109 -2.22 -11.02 2.21
N SER A 110 -3.33 -11.54 2.72
CA SER A 110 -3.90 -11.23 4.04
C SER A 110 -4.05 -9.73 4.34
N PRO A 111 -4.76 -8.94 3.49
CA PRO A 111 -4.98 -7.54 3.77
C PRO A 111 -5.86 -7.37 5.00
N LYS A 112 -5.37 -6.66 6.02
CA LYS A 112 -6.07 -6.36 7.26
C LYS A 112 -6.05 -4.87 7.53
N LEU A 113 -7.12 -4.36 8.10
CA LEU A 113 -7.20 -2.98 8.55
C LEU A 113 -7.33 -2.96 10.07
N ASP A 114 -6.39 -2.31 10.73
CA ASP A 114 -6.58 -1.89 12.11
C ASP A 114 -7.42 -0.58 12.09
N PRO A 115 -8.61 -0.57 12.68
CA PRO A 115 -9.48 0.61 12.69
C PRO A 115 -8.90 1.78 13.49
N ARG A 116 -7.95 1.53 14.36
CA ARG A 116 -7.22 2.55 15.14
C ARG A 116 -5.76 2.15 15.27
N PRO A 117 -4.83 2.79 14.56
CA PRO A 117 -4.83 4.11 13.90
C PRO A 117 -5.10 4.11 12.38
N TYR A 118 -5.94 3.30 11.84
CA TYR A 118 -6.18 3.16 10.39
C TYR A 118 -4.93 2.71 9.62
N MET A 119 -4.33 1.65 10.13
CA MET A 119 -3.19 1.02 9.50
C MET A 119 -3.66 -0.16 8.64
N LEU A 120 -3.31 -0.11 7.37
CA LEU A 120 -3.45 -1.26 6.48
C LEU A 120 -2.20 -2.12 6.60
N THR A 121 -2.39 -3.38 6.92
CA THR A 121 -1.32 -4.39 7.00
C THR A 121 -1.53 -5.42 5.89
N LEU A 122 -0.47 -5.70 5.14
CA LEU A 122 -0.42 -6.69 4.08
C LEU A 122 0.74 -7.64 4.34
N MET A 123 0.56 -8.91 4.05
CA MET A 123 1.70 -9.82 3.94
C MET A 123 2.28 -9.73 2.52
N ALA A 124 3.59 -9.70 2.42
CA ALA A 124 4.30 -9.72 1.14
C ALA A 124 5.41 -10.77 1.17
N ASN A 125 5.79 -11.25 0.02
CA ASN A 125 6.98 -12.06 -0.18
C ASN A 125 7.80 -11.49 -1.33
N ASP A 126 9.04 -11.93 -1.46
CA ASP A 126 10.01 -11.48 -2.47
C ASP A 126 10.18 -12.50 -3.60
N LEU A 127 9.13 -13.24 -3.94
CA LEU A 127 9.18 -14.17 -5.05
C LEU A 127 9.46 -13.43 -6.36
N PRO A 128 10.41 -13.92 -7.17
CA PRO A 128 10.72 -13.37 -8.48
C PRO A 128 9.55 -13.57 -9.46
N GLU A 129 9.60 -12.87 -10.56
CA GLU A 129 8.69 -13.11 -11.69
C GLU A 129 9.09 -14.42 -12.35
N PHE A 130 8.18 -15.40 -12.36
CA PHE A 130 8.45 -16.64 -13.05
C PHE A 130 8.49 -16.39 -14.56
N PRO A 131 9.47 -16.97 -15.26
CA PRO A 131 9.52 -16.87 -16.71
C PRO A 131 8.26 -17.51 -17.32
N GLU A 132 7.76 -16.91 -18.39
CA GLU A 132 6.69 -17.52 -19.16
C GLU A 132 7.24 -18.73 -19.95
N ALA A 133 6.47 -19.82 -19.96
CA ALA A 133 6.83 -20.98 -20.73
C ALA A 133 6.86 -20.63 -22.23
N PRO A 134 7.85 -21.08 -23.00
CA PRO A 134 7.85 -20.90 -24.43
C PRO A 134 6.57 -21.47 -25.07
N PRO A 135 6.03 -20.82 -26.09
CA PRO A 135 4.87 -21.34 -26.81
C PRO A 135 5.15 -22.75 -27.37
N PRO A 136 4.14 -23.63 -27.40
CA PRO A 136 4.34 -24.99 -27.92
C PRO A 136 4.84 -24.95 -29.34
N LEU A 137 5.72 -25.90 -29.65
CA LEU A 137 6.26 -26.06 -31.01
C LEU A 137 5.13 -26.41 -31.99
N PRO A 138 4.98 -25.73 -33.15
CA PRO A 138 3.98 -26.09 -34.15
C PRO A 138 4.24 -27.50 -34.76
N ASP A 139 3.15 -28.21 -35.10
CA ASP A 139 3.25 -29.59 -35.66
C ASP A 139 4.10 -29.69 -36.93
N ASN A 140 4.31 -28.60 -37.66
CA ASN A 140 5.05 -28.52 -38.93
C ASN A 140 6.36 -27.70 -38.77
N ALA A 141 6.94 -27.70 -37.59
CA ALA A 141 8.16 -26.96 -37.32
C ALA A 141 9.33 -27.53 -38.15
N THR A 142 10.19 -26.64 -38.67
CA THR A 142 11.45 -27.01 -39.29
C THR A 142 12.48 -27.42 -38.26
N ASP A 143 13.52 -28.13 -38.66
CA ASP A 143 14.63 -28.54 -37.78
C ASP A 143 15.27 -27.32 -37.07
N GLU A 144 15.44 -26.20 -37.79
CA GLU A 144 15.96 -24.96 -37.19
C GLU A 144 15.03 -24.39 -36.13
N GLN A 145 13.70 -24.47 -36.31
CA GLN A 145 12.71 -24.03 -35.31
C GLN A 145 12.71 -24.95 -34.09
N ALA A 146 12.92 -26.26 -34.32
CA ALA A 146 13.04 -27.23 -33.24
C ALA A 146 14.30 -26.98 -32.38
N GLU A 147 15.45 -26.69 -33.00
CA GLU A 147 16.68 -26.34 -32.28
C GLU A 147 16.55 -25.04 -31.51
N ALA A 148 15.94 -24.01 -32.12
CA ALA A 148 15.69 -22.74 -31.44
C ALA A 148 14.77 -22.92 -30.22
N PHE A 149 13.69 -23.72 -30.36
CA PHE A 149 12.78 -24.06 -29.25
C PHE A 149 13.50 -24.81 -28.13
N LEU A 150 14.35 -25.79 -28.44
CA LEU A 150 15.14 -26.53 -27.45
C LEU A 150 16.08 -25.60 -26.68
N ALA A 151 16.73 -24.66 -27.38
CA ALA A 151 17.58 -23.66 -26.73
C ALA A 151 16.80 -22.71 -25.84
N GLU A 152 15.56 -22.34 -26.20
CA GLU A 152 14.67 -21.51 -25.40
C GLU A 152 14.12 -22.26 -24.17
N MET A 153 13.75 -23.54 -24.37
CA MET A 153 13.35 -24.43 -23.27
C MET A 153 14.50 -24.65 -22.28
N GLY A 154 15.73 -24.80 -22.72
CA GLY A 154 16.91 -24.89 -21.86
C GLY A 154 17.05 -23.65 -20.97
N ARG A 155 16.95 -22.45 -21.55
CA ARG A 155 16.96 -21.17 -20.81
C ARG A 155 15.80 -21.05 -19.81
N TYR A 156 14.62 -21.53 -20.20
CA TYR A 156 13.45 -21.55 -19.31
C TYR A 156 13.65 -22.47 -18.10
N VAL A 157 14.20 -23.67 -18.32
CA VAL A 157 14.50 -24.63 -17.25
C VAL A 157 15.55 -24.07 -16.28
N ASP A 158 16.64 -23.47 -16.80
CA ASP A 158 17.68 -22.83 -15.98
C ASP A 158 17.12 -21.67 -15.15
N ALA A 159 16.18 -20.90 -15.71
CA ALA A 159 15.51 -19.83 -14.99
C ALA A 159 14.59 -20.40 -13.88
N LEU A 160 13.83 -21.47 -14.16
CA LEU A 160 13.00 -22.15 -13.16
C LEU A 160 13.84 -22.73 -12.00
N GLU A 161 15.00 -23.31 -12.26
CA GLU A 161 15.88 -23.80 -11.20
C GLU A 161 16.33 -22.69 -10.25
N LYS A 162 16.71 -21.53 -10.79
CA LYS A 162 17.04 -20.35 -9.98
C LYS A 162 15.84 -19.86 -9.16
N ASP A 163 14.64 -19.86 -9.75
CA ASP A 163 13.42 -19.46 -9.10
C ASP A 163 13.00 -20.47 -8.00
N MET A 164 13.24 -21.75 -8.19
CA MET A 164 13.04 -22.77 -7.14
C MET A 164 13.94 -22.51 -5.93
N GLN A 165 15.21 -22.18 -6.13
CA GLN A 165 16.10 -21.80 -5.05
C GLN A 165 15.63 -20.51 -4.34
N ALA A 166 15.09 -19.55 -5.11
CA ALA A 166 14.50 -18.35 -4.51
C ALA A 166 13.22 -18.66 -3.71
N ILE A 167 12.42 -19.65 -4.14
CA ILE A 167 11.23 -20.10 -3.38
C ILE A 167 11.63 -20.73 -2.04
N GLU A 168 12.69 -21.54 -1.99
CA GLU A 168 13.19 -22.13 -0.75
C GLU A 168 13.67 -21.06 0.23
N ASN A 169 14.31 -20.01 -0.27
CA ASN A 169 14.87 -18.91 0.52
C ASN A 169 13.94 -17.69 0.64
N LYS A 170 12.67 -17.81 0.24
CA LYS A 170 11.73 -16.67 0.24
C LYS A 170 11.57 -16.05 1.62
N LYS A 171 11.61 -14.73 1.64
CA LYS A 171 11.38 -13.95 2.84
C LYS A 171 9.95 -13.43 2.86
N PHE A 172 9.35 -13.45 4.02
CA PHE A 172 8.04 -12.88 4.25
C PHE A 172 8.20 -11.56 5.00
N TYR A 173 7.37 -10.61 4.61
CA TYR A 173 7.34 -9.27 5.20
C TYR A 173 5.92 -8.92 5.59
N SER A 174 5.79 -8.16 6.66
CA SER A 174 4.57 -7.44 6.99
C SER A 174 4.74 -6.00 6.54
N LEU A 175 3.88 -5.57 5.60
CA LEU A 175 3.82 -4.20 5.13
C LEU A 175 2.77 -3.45 5.94
N SER A 176 3.14 -2.32 6.53
CA SER A 176 2.21 -1.48 7.29
C SER A 176 2.23 -0.06 6.75
N LEU A 177 1.08 0.40 6.28
CA LEU A 177 0.91 1.76 5.76
C LEU A 177 -0.31 2.44 6.36
N SER A 178 -0.20 3.75 6.59
CA SER A 178 -1.33 4.54 7.05
C SER A 178 -2.29 4.82 5.90
N VAL A 179 -3.56 4.46 6.10
CA VAL A 179 -4.65 4.74 5.15
C VAL A 179 -5.65 5.75 5.70
N MET A 180 -5.23 6.51 6.72
CA MET A 180 -6.06 7.47 7.43
C MET A 180 -6.64 8.55 6.49
N ALA A 181 -5.86 9.00 5.54
CA ALA A 181 -6.27 10.05 4.59
C ALA A 181 -6.90 9.50 3.30
N LEU A 182 -6.93 8.17 3.10
CA LEU A 182 -7.44 7.58 1.87
C LEU A 182 -8.98 7.51 1.87
N PRO A 183 -9.63 7.84 0.74
CA PRO A 183 -11.04 7.55 0.53
C PRO A 183 -11.25 6.04 0.58
N HIS A 184 -12.42 5.62 1.03
CA HIS A 184 -12.78 4.20 1.12
C HIS A 184 -11.84 3.31 1.97
N GLY A 185 -11.00 3.88 2.83
CA GLY A 185 -10.01 3.14 3.63
C GLY A 185 -10.57 1.91 4.35
N LYS A 186 -11.83 1.96 4.82
CA LYS A 186 -12.51 0.79 5.43
C LYS A 186 -12.81 -0.35 4.45
N ARG A 187 -12.99 -0.05 3.17
CA ARG A 187 -13.29 -1.04 2.11
C ARG A 187 -12.02 -1.54 1.42
N LEU A 188 -10.91 -0.85 1.60
CA LEU A 188 -9.65 -1.14 0.93
C LEU A 188 -9.17 -2.58 1.13
N PRO A 189 -9.21 -3.19 2.34
CA PRO A 189 -8.82 -4.59 2.51
C PRO A 189 -9.64 -5.55 1.67
N LYS A 190 -10.96 -5.34 1.57
CA LYS A 190 -11.84 -6.18 0.74
C LYS A 190 -11.53 -6.03 -0.75
N ILE A 191 -11.23 -4.81 -1.18
CA ILE A 191 -10.84 -4.53 -2.57
C ILE A 191 -9.51 -5.23 -2.90
N LEU A 192 -8.51 -5.08 -2.02
CA LEU A 192 -7.21 -5.72 -2.19
C LEU A 192 -7.34 -7.25 -2.17
N GLN A 193 -8.15 -7.81 -1.27
CA GLN A 193 -8.40 -9.24 -1.24
C GLN A 193 -9.02 -9.74 -2.56
N SER A 194 -10.02 -9.03 -3.09
CA SER A 194 -10.62 -9.39 -4.38
C SER A 194 -9.62 -9.34 -5.56
N LEU A 195 -8.64 -8.41 -5.52
CA LEU A 195 -7.59 -8.33 -6.54
C LEU A 195 -6.53 -9.41 -6.38
N ILE A 196 -6.23 -9.83 -5.15
CA ILE A 196 -5.32 -10.94 -4.84
C ILE A 196 -5.94 -12.27 -5.28
N ASP A 197 -7.24 -12.48 -5.00
CA ASP A 197 -7.96 -13.71 -5.28
C ASP A 197 -8.31 -13.86 -6.78
N ALA A 198 -8.24 -12.79 -7.56
CA ALA A 198 -8.52 -12.83 -9.00
C ALA A 198 -7.47 -13.67 -9.75
N GLU A 199 -7.93 -14.60 -10.58
CA GLU A 199 -7.07 -15.57 -11.26
C GLU A 199 -6.19 -14.93 -12.34
N ASN A 200 -6.73 -13.93 -13.04
CA ASN A 200 -6.07 -13.35 -14.20
C ASN A 200 -6.15 -11.82 -14.26
N GLU A 201 -5.37 -11.22 -15.16
CA GLU A 201 -5.32 -9.76 -15.32
C GLU A 201 -6.66 -9.16 -15.81
N ALA A 202 -7.45 -9.90 -16.59
CA ALA A 202 -8.73 -9.43 -17.11
C ALA A 202 -9.77 -9.26 -15.99
N GLU A 203 -9.82 -10.19 -15.04
CA GLU A 203 -10.66 -10.07 -13.85
C GLU A 203 -10.25 -8.88 -12.98
N ARG A 204 -8.94 -8.71 -12.75
CA ARG A 204 -8.40 -7.57 -12.01
C ARG A 204 -8.76 -6.26 -12.67
N LEU A 205 -8.65 -6.20 -13.99
CA LEU A 205 -9.04 -5.02 -14.76
C LEU A 205 -10.54 -4.71 -14.59
N ALA A 206 -11.40 -5.71 -14.62
CA ALA A 206 -12.84 -5.53 -14.41
C ALA A 206 -13.15 -4.98 -13.00
N ILE A 207 -12.45 -5.48 -11.97
CA ILE A 207 -12.57 -4.96 -10.59
C ILE A 207 -12.13 -3.49 -10.54
N ILE A 208 -10.98 -3.16 -11.14
CA ILE A 208 -10.44 -1.80 -11.17
C ILE A 208 -11.38 -0.84 -11.89
N GLN A 209 -11.92 -1.21 -13.05
CA GLN A 209 -12.89 -0.39 -13.79
C GLN A 209 -14.15 -0.13 -12.96
N LYS A 210 -14.66 -1.16 -12.26
CA LYS A 210 -15.83 -1.00 -11.37
C LYS A 210 -15.58 -0.01 -10.23
N LEU A 211 -14.33 0.12 -9.76
CA LEU A 211 -13.95 1.12 -8.76
C LEU A 211 -13.95 2.53 -9.33
N GLN A 212 -13.47 2.70 -10.57
CA GLN A 212 -13.45 3.99 -11.28
C GLN A 212 -14.88 4.55 -11.50
N TYR A 213 -15.85 3.68 -11.80
CA TYR A 213 -17.25 4.10 -11.99
C TYR A 213 -17.97 4.48 -10.69
N LYS A 214 -17.45 4.08 -9.53
CA LYS A 214 -18.08 4.32 -8.21
C LYS A 214 -17.43 5.44 -7.40
N SER A 215 -16.34 6.00 -7.88
CA SER A 215 -15.61 7.11 -7.25
C SER A 215 -16.07 8.46 -7.78
#